data_bac040e5d5581f806385443915d6d246
#
_entry.id   bac040e5d5581f806385443915d6d246
#
_cell.length_a   1.000
_cell.length_b   1.000
_cell.length_c   1.000
_cell.angle_alpha   90.00
_cell.angle_beta   90.00
_cell.angle_gamma   90.00
#
_symmetry.space_group_name_H-M   'P 1'
#
loop_
_entity.id
_entity.type
_entity.pdbx_description
1 polymer ?
#
loop_
_entity_poly.entity_id
_entity_poly.type
_entity_poly.pdbx_seq_one_letter_code
_entity_poly.pdbx_strand_id
1 'polypeptide(L)'
;MIDRPMYLNQLSRAVRRSPITALVGPRQCGKTTLARIFAKEKTTTFFDLESQPDLNRLQNPQMMLGSLRGLVVIDEIQAMPELFRVLRVLVDRPENKTRFLILGSASPDLVKNVSETLAGRVEFVELSGFGLHETGTGSANVVWLRGGFPRSFLARSDGDSLAWREGFIQTFLARDIPQLGISIPPPAMRRFWTMLAHYHGQTWNASELGRSLDLSDKTVRSYLDILAGTFLVRQLQPWYENLGKRQVKAPKIYLRDSGLLHALLNLSDFETLHGHPRLGASWEGFAIEQILQILKPPQAFFWATHSGAEVDLFFIDHGRRYGIECKFSETPKITKSMNQALESLNLTHLWIIYPGEHPYPLSKQISVWPMNNIVTLPKQFRYLWSTELKSEDRGPRVECFIPHFMSLL
;
A
#
# COMPACT_ATOMS: atom_id res chain seq x y z
N MET A 1 19.24 -5.62 10.34
CA MET A 1 17.89 -4.97 10.38
C MET A 1 17.82 -4.08 9.16
N ILE A 2 16.70 -4.06 8.44
CA ILE A 2 16.54 -3.18 7.26
C ILE A 2 16.02 -1.83 7.75
N ASP A 3 16.71 -0.77 7.37
CA ASP A 3 16.32 0.59 7.72
C ASP A 3 15.10 1.04 6.90
N ARG A 4 14.21 1.81 7.52
CA ARG A 4 12.97 2.30 6.93
C ARG A 4 12.89 3.84 6.92
N PRO A 5 13.87 4.55 6.31
CA PRO A 5 14.01 6.01 6.43
C PRO A 5 12.81 6.76 5.88
N MET A 6 12.17 6.27 4.82
CA MET A 6 10.97 6.90 4.26
C MET A 6 9.83 6.93 5.29
N TYR A 7 9.59 5.82 5.99
CA TYR A 7 8.55 5.75 7.02
C TYR A 7 8.90 6.54 8.28
N LEU A 8 10.18 6.54 8.71
CA LEU A 8 10.64 7.39 9.81
C LEU A 8 10.43 8.87 9.51
N ASN A 9 10.71 9.31 8.28
CA ASN A 9 10.43 10.68 7.83
C ASN A 9 8.93 10.99 7.79
N GLN A 10 8.09 10.03 7.35
CA GLN A 10 6.64 10.19 7.37
C GLN A 10 6.11 10.32 8.79
N LEU A 11 6.52 9.44 9.71
CA LEU A 11 6.17 9.53 11.13
C LEU A 11 6.60 10.86 11.74
N SER A 12 7.83 11.31 11.44
CA SER A 12 8.33 12.60 11.92
C SER A 12 7.47 13.77 11.46
N ARG A 13 7.02 13.76 10.20
CA ARG A 13 6.13 14.79 9.65
C ARG A 13 4.73 14.70 10.26
N ALA A 14 4.16 13.51 10.37
CA ALA A 14 2.82 13.29 10.91
C ALA A 14 2.73 13.70 12.40
N VAL A 15 3.69 13.29 13.23
CA VAL A 15 3.75 13.64 14.66
C VAL A 15 3.90 15.16 14.88
N ARG A 16 4.56 15.87 13.95
CA ARG A 16 4.64 17.34 14.03
C ARG A 16 3.33 18.02 13.66
N ARG A 17 2.63 17.52 12.63
CA ARG A 17 1.42 18.15 12.10
C ARG A 17 0.18 17.85 12.93
N SER A 18 0.09 16.63 13.46
CA SER A 18 -1.10 16.14 14.14
C SER A 18 -0.83 15.80 15.60
N PRO A 19 -1.74 16.08 16.53
CA PRO A 19 -1.58 15.68 17.93
C PRO A 19 -1.60 14.16 18.13
N ILE A 20 -2.27 13.42 17.22
CA ILE A 20 -2.29 11.96 17.19
C ILE A 20 -1.82 11.48 15.84
N THR A 21 -0.91 10.50 15.81
CA THR A 21 -0.52 9.78 14.61
C THR A 21 -0.90 8.32 14.78
N ALA A 22 -1.65 7.78 13.82
CA ALA A 22 -2.03 6.37 13.78
C ALA A 22 -1.14 5.61 12.80
N LEU A 23 -0.26 4.77 13.30
CA LEU A 23 0.56 3.84 12.51
C LEU A 23 -0.21 2.54 12.32
N VAL A 24 -0.79 2.37 11.14
CA VAL A 24 -1.65 1.23 10.78
C VAL A 24 -0.97 0.35 9.73
N GLY A 25 -1.40 -0.90 9.62
CA GLY A 25 -0.88 -1.84 8.63
C GLY A 25 -1.10 -3.29 9.06
N PRO A 26 -0.81 -4.26 8.19
CA PRO A 26 -1.05 -5.66 8.49
C PRO A 26 -0.28 -6.10 9.74
N ARG A 27 -0.75 -7.15 10.38
CA ARG A 27 -0.05 -7.75 11.51
C ARG A 27 1.34 -8.23 11.06
N GLN A 28 2.35 -8.14 11.96
CA GLN A 28 3.72 -8.58 11.71
C GLN A 28 4.49 -7.83 10.58
N CYS A 29 3.99 -6.69 10.08
CA CYS A 29 4.74 -5.85 9.13
C CYS A 29 5.84 -4.97 9.78
N GLY A 30 5.96 -4.99 11.12
CA GLY A 30 7.03 -4.30 11.86
C GLY A 30 6.65 -2.96 12.48
N LYS A 31 5.36 -2.68 12.75
CA LYS A 31 4.88 -1.42 13.36
C LYS A 31 5.59 -1.11 14.68
N THR A 32 5.56 -2.03 15.63
CA THR A 32 6.20 -1.88 16.96
C THR A 32 7.69 -1.62 16.83
N THR A 33 8.38 -2.35 15.93
CA THR A 33 9.81 -2.16 15.67
C THR A 33 10.09 -0.76 15.15
N LEU A 34 9.32 -0.30 14.15
CA LEU A 34 9.47 1.05 13.60
C LEU A 34 9.19 2.13 14.63
N ALA A 35 8.16 1.97 15.46
CA ALA A 35 7.82 2.91 16.53
C ALA A 35 8.93 2.98 17.59
N ARG A 36 9.54 1.86 17.97
CA ARG A 36 10.68 1.82 18.90
C ARG A 36 11.90 2.53 18.33
N ILE A 37 12.23 2.32 17.05
CA ILE A 37 13.32 3.03 16.37
C ILE A 37 13.02 4.54 16.35
N PHE A 38 11.80 4.93 15.98
CA PHE A 38 11.37 6.32 15.94
C PHE A 38 11.43 7.02 17.30
N ALA A 39 11.17 6.27 18.37
CA ALA A 39 11.12 6.77 19.74
C ALA A 39 12.51 6.87 20.41
N LYS A 40 13.54 6.20 19.87
CA LYS A 40 14.85 5.99 20.54
C LYS A 40 15.52 7.28 21.03
N GLU A 41 15.37 8.39 20.28
CA GLU A 41 16.02 9.67 20.59
C GLU A 41 15.04 10.71 21.17
N LYS A 42 13.88 10.28 21.64
CA LYS A 42 12.81 11.15 22.13
C LYS A 42 12.45 10.82 23.58
N THR A 43 12.05 11.83 24.33
CA THR A 43 11.37 11.58 25.63
C THR A 43 10.07 10.86 25.36
N THR A 44 10.03 9.56 25.61
CA THR A 44 8.93 8.69 25.22
C THR A 44 8.45 7.83 26.37
N THR A 45 7.13 7.74 26.53
CA THR A 45 6.47 6.72 27.35
C THR A 45 5.80 5.71 26.43
N PHE A 46 6.03 4.42 26.67
CA PHE A 46 5.49 3.32 25.86
C PHE A 46 4.48 2.52 26.66
N PHE A 47 3.33 2.21 26.07
CA PHE A 47 2.32 1.30 26.58
C PHE A 47 2.06 0.20 25.55
N ASP A 48 2.10 -1.05 25.99
CA ASP A 48 1.72 -2.22 25.21
C ASP A 48 0.41 -2.78 25.79
N LEU A 49 -0.68 -2.66 25.07
CA LEU A 49 -2.00 -3.07 25.56
C LEU A 49 -2.23 -4.60 25.50
N GLU A 50 -1.26 -5.39 25.06
CA GLU A 50 -1.22 -6.84 25.31
C GLU A 50 -0.52 -7.17 26.66
N SER A 51 0.09 -6.17 27.32
CA SER A 51 0.84 -6.33 28.58
C SER A 51 -0.03 -6.00 29.79
N GLN A 52 -0.26 -6.97 30.68
CA GLN A 52 -1.04 -6.76 31.91
C GLN A 52 -0.51 -5.63 32.81
N PRO A 53 0.81 -5.47 33.03
CA PRO A 53 1.35 -4.32 33.75
C PRO A 53 0.97 -2.97 33.14
N ASP A 54 0.96 -2.85 31.81
CA ASP A 54 0.59 -1.60 31.15
C ASP A 54 -0.92 -1.35 31.19
N LEU A 55 -1.74 -2.38 31.07
CA LEU A 55 -3.19 -2.28 31.33
C LEU A 55 -3.48 -1.79 32.75
N ASN A 56 -2.76 -2.31 33.75
CA ASN A 56 -2.90 -1.87 35.13
C ASN A 56 -2.53 -0.39 35.34
N ARG A 57 -1.50 0.10 34.64
CA ARG A 57 -1.12 1.54 34.63
C ARG A 57 -2.20 2.41 34.01
N LEU A 58 -3.00 1.87 33.10
CA LEU A 58 -4.07 2.56 32.38
C LEU A 58 -5.46 2.33 33.00
N GLN A 59 -5.59 1.85 34.25
CA GLN A 59 -6.90 1.76 34.96
C GLN A 59 -7.60 3.10 35.04
N ASN A 60 -6.82 4.20 35.18
CA ASN A 60 -7.35 5.57 35.03
C ASN A 60 -6.60 6.27 33.91
N PRO A 61 -6.97 6.02 32.64
CA PRO A 61 -6.19 6.47 31.51
C PRO A 61 -6.16 7.99 31.36
N GLN A 62 -7.24 8.70 31.77
CA GLN A 62 -7.28 10.16 31.68
C GLN A 62 -6.30 10.83 32.65
N MET A 63 -6.15 10.30 33.87
CA MET A 63 -5.18 10.77 34.83
C MET A 63 -3.77 10.43 34.42
N MET A 64 -3.52 9.17 34.07
CA MET A 64 -2.21 8.68 33.69
C MET A 64 -1.67 9.40 32.45
N LEU A 65 -2.40 9.36 31.34
CA LEU A 65 -1.96 9.97 30.08
C LEU A 65 -1.92 11.50 30.16
N GLY A 66 -2.79 12.11 30.97
CA GLY A 66 -2.85 13.57 31.14
C GLY A 66 -1.64 14.17 31.88
N SER A 67 -0.91 13.37 32.64
CA SER A 67 0.31 13.80 33.36
C SER A 67 1.57 13.72 32.50
N LEU A 68 1.53 12.97 31.37
CA LEU A 68 2.69 12.72 30.54
C LEU A 68 3.05 13.92 29.62
N ARG A 69 4.31 13.96 29.22
CA ARG A 69 4.88 14.93 28.27
C ARG A 69 5.72 14.23 27.22
N GLY A 70 5.91 14.86 26.08
CA GLY A 70 6.70 14.32 24.98
C GLY A 70 5.90 13.38 24.09
N LEU A 71 6.50 12.27 23.67
CA LEU A 71 5.87 11.26 22.83
C LEU A 71 5.28 10.14 23.70
N VAL A 72 4.00 9.82 23.50
CA VAL A 72 3.35 8.66 24.11
C VAL A 72 3.04 7.67 23.00
N VAL A 73 3.61 6.48 23.08
CA VAL A 73 3.35 5.38 22.15
C VAL A 73 2.38 4.40 22.81
N ILE A 74 1.29 4.08 22.12
CA ILE A 74 0.29 3.12 22.59
C ILE A 74 0.19 2.02 21.52
N ASP A 75 0.68 0.84 21.85
CA ASP A 75 0.67 -0.31 20.93
C ASP A 75 -0.60 -1.16 21.15
N GLU A 76 -1.10 -1.76 20.07
CA GLU A 76 -2.31 -2.58 20.00
C GLU A 76 -3.55 -1.86 20.56
N ILE A 77 -3.74 -0.58 20.15
CA ILE A 77 -4.80 0.34 20.64
C ILE A 77 -6.20 -0.27 20.55
N GLN A 78 -6.46 -1.20 19.64
CA GLN A 78 -7.76 -1.88 19.50
C GLN A 78 -8.12 -2.74 20.72
N ALA A 79 -7.16 -3.09 21.60
CA ALA A 79 -7.43 -3.83 22.83
C ALA A 79 -8.16 -2.98 23.87
N MET A 80 -8.15 -1.63 23.75
CA MET A 80 -8.81 -0.70 24.69
C MET A 80 -9.48 0.46 23.90
N PRO A 81 -10.61 0.21 23.21
CA PRO A 81 -11.26 1.22 22.34
C PRO A 81 -11.71 2.50 23.06
N GLU A 82 -11.98 2.44 24.35
CA GLU A 82 -12.34 3.60 25.17
C GLU A 82 -11.24 4.67 25.20
N LEU A 83 -9.99 4.30 24.96
CA LEU A 83 -8.88 5.26 24.87
C LEU A 83 -9.07 6.30 23.77
N PHE A 84 -9.78 6.02 22.69
CA PHE A 84 -10.04 7.02 21.65
C PHE A 84 -10.77 8.25 22.19
N ARG A 85 -11.75 8.04 23.09
CA ARG A 85 -12.46 9.15 23.74
C ARG A 85 -11.55 9.91 24.70
N VAL A 86 -10.72 9.20 25.46
CA VAL A 86 -9.74 9.82 26.38
C VAL A 86 -8.73 10.65 25.61
N LEU A 87 -8.15 10.10 24.54
CA LEU A 87 -7.20 10.80 23.68
C LEU A 87 -7.80 12.08 23.08
N ARG A 88 -9.05 12.01 22.60
CA ARG A 88 -9.77 13.18 22.11
C ARG A 88 -9.81 14.30 23.15
N VAL A 89 -10.23 13.99 24.39
CA VAL A 89 -10.31 14.97 25.48
C VAL A 89 -8.94 15.55 25.81
N LEU A 90 -7.89 14.70 25.83
CA LEU A 90 -6.54 15.14 26.19
C LEU A 90 -5.92 16.06 25.13
N VAL A 91 -6.11 15.77 23.84
CA VAL A 91 -5.51 16.57 22.77
C VAL A 91 -6.22 17.92 22.56
N ASP A 92 -7.48 18.02 22.96
CA ASP A 92 -8.25 19.27 22.89
C ASP A 92 -7.94 20.25 24.06
N ARG A 93 -7.14 19.85 25.05
CA ARG A 93 -6.72 20.75 26.13
C ARG A 93 -5.79 21.84 25.61
N PRO A 94 -6.01 23.12 25.94
CA PRO A 94 -5.16 24.24 25.45
C PRO A 94 -3.67 24.08 25.76
N GLU A 95 -3.33 23.44 26.89
CA GLU A 95 -1.95 23.25 27.36
C GLU A 95 -1.32 21.93 26.91
N ASN A 96 -1.97 21.19 26.03
CA ASN A 96 -1.46 19.88 25.61
C ASN A 96 -0.16 20.01 24.80
N LYS A 97 0.93 19.48 25.36
CA LYS A 97 2.25 19.36 24.70
C LYS A 97 2.61 17.91 24.37
N THR A 98 1.71 16.98 24.63
CA THR A 98 1.92 15.55 24.38
C THR A 98 1.54 15.21 22.94
N ARG A 99 2.35 14.39 22.32
CA ARG A 99 2.06 13.77 21.01
C ARG A 99 1.79 12.29 21.21
N PHE A 100 0.75 11.79 20.59
CA PHE A 100 0.39 10.38 20.68
C PHE A 100 0.70 9.67 19.37
N LEU A 101 1.42 8.55 19.47
CA LEU A 101 1.63 7.61 18.37
C LEU A 101 0.88 6.32 18.73
N ILE A 102 -0.26 6.11 18.12
CA ILE A 102 -1.06 4.90 18.33
C ILE A 102 -0.74 3.88 17.23
N LEU A 103 -0.52 2.65 17.65
CA LEU A 103 -0.30 1.54 16.74
C LEU A 103 -1.48 0.58 16.86
N GLY A 104 -1.88 0.04 15.73
CA GLY A 104 -2.91 -0.99 15.73
C GLY A 104 -2.77 -1.91 14.51
N SER A 105 -3.04 -3.18 14.75
CA SER A 105 -3.32 -4.09 13.66
C SER A 105 -4.60 -3.62 13.01
N ALA A 106 -4.53 -3.37 11.71
CA ALA A 106 -5.66 -2.82 11.00
C ALA A 106 -6.87 -3.74 11.10
N SER A 107 -7.97 -3.16 11.51
CA SER A 107 -9.30 -3.72 11.37
C SER A 107 -10.21 -2.64 10.79
N PRO A 108 -11.28 -3.02 10.08
CA PRO A 108 -12.29 -2.06 9.63
C PRO A 108 -12.80 -1.19 10.79
N ASP A 109 -13.01 -1.82 11.94
CA ASP A 109 -13.50 -1.14 13.15
C ASP A 109 -12.48 -0.17 13.75
N LEU A 110 -11.18 -0.52 13.75
CA LEU A 110 -10.15 0.39 14.21
C LEU A 110 -10.15 1.67 13.38
N VAL A 111 -10.06 1.54 12.05
CA VAL A 111 -10.01 2.69 11.14
C VAL A 111 -11.27 3.53 11.26
N LYS A 112 -12.44 2.90 11.36
CA LYS A 112 -13.74 3.56 11.58
C LYS A 112 -13.78 4.30 12.91
N ASN A 113 -13.48 3.62 14.02
CA ASN A 113 -13.52 4.22 15.36
C ASN A 113 -12.54 5.39 15.51
N VAL A 114 -11.32 5.25 14.96
CA VAL A 114 -10.33 6.33 14.93
C VAL A 114 -10.85 7.50 14.11
N SER A 115 -11.38 7.24 12.92
CA SER A 115 -11.88 8.29 12.01
C SER A 115 -13.09 9.02 12.57
N GLU A 116 -14.03 8.34 13.23
CA GLU A 116 -15.22 8.94 13.83
C GLU A 116 -14.90 9.70 15.11
N THR A 117 -14.08 9.11 16.00
CA THR A 117 -13.82 9.70 17.34
C THR A 117 -12.75 10.79 17.30
N LEU A 118 -11.73 10.64 16.46
CA LEU A 118 -10.55 11.51 16.38
C LEU A 118 -10.51 12.37 15.11
N ALA A 119 -11.66 12.59 14.46
CA ALA A 119 -11.77 13.40 13.25
C ALA A 119 -11.06 14.76 13.41
N GLY A 120 -10.21 15.13 12.45
CA GLY A 120 -9.43 16.37 12.47
C GLY A 120 -8.25 16.40 13.44
N ARG A 121 -8.02 15.33 14.23
CA ARG A 121 -6.96 15.24 15.26
C ARG A 121 -5.95 14.15 14.99
N VAL A 122 -6.20 13.30 13.98
CA VAL A 122 -5.36 12.14 13.66
C VAL A 122 -4.84 12.21 12.25
N GLU A 123 -3.57 11.83 12.07
CA GLU A 123 -2.96 11.58 10.78
C GLU A 123 -2.57 10.10 10.69
N PHE A 124 -3.00 9.45 9.61
CA PHE A 124 -2.69 8.04 9.37
C PHE A 124 -1.36 7.87 8.62
N VAL A 125 -0.54 6.95 9.10
CA VAL A 125 0.64 6.45 8.40
C VAL A 125 0.44 4.95 8.19
N GLU A 126 0.28 4.55 6.94
CA GLU A 126 0.15 3.14 6.57
C GLU A 126 1.53 2.52 6.38
N LEU A 127 1.82 1.44 7.11
CA LEU A 127 3.02 0.63 7.00
C LEU A 127 2.69 -0.69 6.32
N SER A 128 3.36 -0.96 5.22
CA SER A 128 3.33 -2.26 4.51
C SER A 128 4.51 -3.16 4.90
N GLY A 129 4.58 -4.34 4.33
CA GLY A 129 5.81 -5.12 4.25
C GLY A 129 6.93 -4.35 3.56
N PHE A 130 8.13 -4.93 3.52
CA PHE A 130 9.27 -4.33 2.82
C PHE A 130 8.99 -4.15 1.32
N GLY A 131 9.37 -2.99 0.80
CA GLY A 131 9.36 -2.71 -0.63
C GLY A 131 10.77 -2.56 -1.18
N LEU A 132 10.89 -2.49 -2.51
CA LEU A 132 12.17 -2.35 -3.21
C LEU A 132 12.93 -1.07 -2.84
N HIS A 133 12.22 -0.03 -2.40
CA HIS A 133 12.82 1.21 -1.90
C HIS A 133 13.54 1.04 -0.55
N GLU A 134 13.33 -0.09 0.15
CA GLU A 134 13.94 -0.42 1.43
C GLU A 134 14.97 -1.56 1.30
N THR A 135 14.65 -2.57 0.48
CA THR A 135 15.47 -3.78 0.31
C THR A 135 16.53 -3.64 -0.78
N GLY A 136 16.41 -2.59 -1.60
CA GLY A 136 17.23 -2.40 -2.78
C GLY A 136 16.70 -3.17 -4.00
N THR A 137 16.97 -2.62 -5.17
CA THR A 137 16.44 -3.12 -6.44
C THR A 137 16.94 -4.51 -6.82
N GLY A 138 18.16 -4.88 -6.40
CA GLY A 138 18.69 -6.24 -6.61
C GLY A 138 17.91 -7.36 -5.91
N SER A 139 16.98 -7.00 -5.00
CA SER A 139 16.14 -7.97 -4.28
C SER A 139 14.76 -8.19 -4.91
N ALA A 140 14.49 -7.65 -6.10
CA ALA A 140 13.16 -7.69 -6.72
C ALA A 140 12.58 -9.11 -6.79
N ASN A 141 13.38 -10.08 -7.22
CA ASN A 141 12.96 -11.47 -7.27
C ASN A 141 12.60 -12.00 -5.87
N VAL A 142 13.45 -11.75 -4.87
CA VAL A 142 13.21 -12.24 -3.51
C VAL A 142 11.94 -11.62 -2.92
N VAL A 143 11.72 -10.30 -3.09
CA VAL A 143 10.50 -9.63 -2.64
C VAL A 143 9.28 -10.17 -3.40
N TRP A 144 9.41 -10.43 -4.69
CA TRP A 144 8.31 -10.98 -5.46
C TRP A 144 7.94 -12.40 -5.02
N LEU A 145 8.92 -13.29 -4.86
CA LEU A 145 8.67 -14.68 -4.47
C LEU A 145 8.20 -14.80 -3.01
N ARG A 146 8.95 -14.17 -2.08
CA ARG A 146 8.75 -14.33 -0.63
C ARG A 146 7.78 -13.34 -0.02
N GLY A 147 7.45 -12.25 -0.73
CA GLY A 147 6.71 -11.12 -0.21
C GLY A 147 7.57 -10.16 0.63
N GLY A 148 6.92 -9.12 1.13
CA GLY A 148 7.57 -8.06 1.92
C GLY A 148 7.46 -8.24 3.44
N PHE A 149 6.76 -9.25 3.96
CA PHE A 149 6.72 -9.46 5.41
C PHE A 149 8.12 -9.75 5.96
N PRO A 150 8.57 -9.03 7.03
CA PRO A 150 9.96 -9.09 7.49
C PRO A 150 10.50 -10.49 7.73
N ARG A 151 9.72 -11.36 8.38
CA ARG A 151 10.16 -12.73 8.68
C ARG A 151 10.17 -13.63 7.46
N SER A 152 9.29 -13.40 6.49
CA SER A 152 9.28 -14.11 5.22
C SER A 152 10.44 -13.69 4.34
N PHE A 153 10.62 -12.37 4.14
CA PHE A 153 11.70 -11.82 3.34
C PHE A 153 13.09 -12.19 3.86
N LEU A 154 13.32 -12.09 5.17
CA LEU A 154 14.60 -12.35 5.83
C LEU A 154 14.81 -13.84 6.14
N ALA A 155 13.95 -14.73 5.71
CA ALA A 155 14.11 -16.17 5.93
C ALA A 155 15.39 -16.69 5.27
N ARG A 156 15.99 -17.73 5.86
CA ARG A 156 17.27 -18.30 5.40
C ARG A 156 17.14 -19.01 4.04
N SER A 157 15.97 -19.56 3.78
CA SER A 157 15.66 -20.27 2.52
C SER A 157 14.24 -19.95 2.03
N ASP A 158 13.93 -20.30 0.78
CA ASP A 158 12.56 -20.17 0.24
C ASP A 158 11.59 -21.11 0.97
N GLY A 159 12.07 -22.30 1.38
CA GLY A 159 11.31 -23.23 2.21
C GLY A 159 10.95 -22.66 3.59
N ASP A 160 11.92 -22.03 4.30
CA ASP A 160 11.64 -21.38 5.59
C ASP A 160 10.66 -20.19 5.41
N SER A 161 10.80 -19.46 4.32
CA SER A 161 9.90 -18.38 3.96
C SER A 161 8.47 -18.89 3.72
N LEU A 162 8.33 -19.99 2.97
CA LEU A 162 7.02 -20.61 2.72
C LEU A 162 6.39 -21.12 4.02
N ALA A 163 7.14 -21.83 4.85
CA ALA A 163 6.66 -22.32 6.14
C ALA A 163 6.17 -21.19 7.04
N TRP A 164 6.90 -20.05 7.06
CA TRP A 164 6.46 -18.87 7.81
C TRP A 164 5.14 -18.29 7.25
N ARG A 165 5.00 -18.19 5.92
CA ARG A 165 3.77 -17.65 5.28
C ARG A 165 2.56 -18.54 5.54
N GLU A 166 2.73 -19.84 5.50
CA GLU A 166 1.67 -20.80 5.86
C GLU A 166 1.27 -20.68 7.33
N GLY A 167 2.26 -20.58 8.23
CA GLY A 167 2.03 -20.34 9.65
C GLY A 167 1.33 -19.00 9.91
N PHE A 168 1.69 -17.95 9.16
CA PHE A 168 0.99 -16.66 9.21
C PHE A 168 -0.47 -16.80 8.81
N ILE A 169 -0.76 -17.43 7.66
CA ILE A 169 -2.13 -17.66 7.18
C ILE A 169 -2.95 -18.42 8.23
N GLN A 170 -2.39 -19.49 8.77
CA GLN A 170 -3.06 -20.30 9.79
C GLN A 170 -3.37 -19.50 11.06
N THR A 171 -2.38 -18.74 11.56
CA THR A 171 -2.53 -17.92 12.78
C THR A 171 -3.52 -16.79 12.57
N PHE A 172 -3.47 -16.14 11.42
CA PHE A 172 -4.41 -15.07 11.07
C PHE A 172 -5.85 -15.56 11.08
N LEU A 173 -6.11 -16.75 10.50
CA LEU A 173 -7.44 -17.33 10.44
C LEU A 173 -7.94 -17.83 11.80
N ALA A 174 -7.06 -18.45 12.61
CA ALA A 174 -7.46 -19.08 13.86
C ALA A 174 -7.51 -18.12 15.05
N ARG A 175 -6.71 -17.04 15.03
CA ARG A 175 -6.57 -16.11 16.15
C ARG A 175 -7.00 -14.69 15.80
N ASP A 176 -6.50 -14.16 14.70
CA ASP A 176 -6.60 -12.72 14.43
C ASP A 176 -8.02 -12.34 13.99
N ILE A 177 -8.65 -13.11 13.11
CA ILE A 177 -10.04 -12.89 12.70
C ILE A 177 -11.01 -12.98 13.89
N PRO A 178 -10.98 -14.01 14.76
CA PRO A 178 -11.79 -14.04 15.96
C PRO A 178 -11.55 -12.86 16.92
N GLN A 179 -10.31 -12.41 17.07
CA GLN A 179 -10.00 -11.22 17.91
C GLN A 179 -10.61 -9.93 17.37
N LEU A 180 -10.97 -9.86 16.09
CA LEU A 180 -11.72 -8.75 15.52
C LEU A 180 -13.24 -8.83 15.78
N GLY A 181 -13.68 -9.78 16.62
CA GLY A 181 -15.10 -10.01 16.88
C GLY A 181 -15.85 -10.72 15.74
N ILE A 182 -15.11 -11.31 14.82
CA ILE A 182 -15.67 -11.91 13.59
C ILE A 182 -15.78 -13.42 13.77
N SER A 183 -17.03 -13.91 13.77
CA SER A 183 -17.33 -15.34 13.91
C SER A 183 -17.47 -16.02 12.56
N ILE A 184 -16.34 -16.36 11.94
CA ILE A 184 -16.28 -17.14 10.69
C ILE A 184 -15.44 -18.39 10.93
N PRO A 185 -15.91 -19.57 10.53
CA PRO A 185 -15.08 -20.77 10.62
C PRO A 185 -13.77 -20.63 9.85
N PRO A 186 -12.59 -20.86 10.47
CA PRO A 186 -11.30 -20.74 9.80
C PRO A 186 -11.18 -21.48 8.47
N PRO A 187 -11.73 -22.73 8.30
CA PRO A 187 -11.71 -23.42 7.03
C PRO A 187 -12.49 -22.70 5.92
N ALA A 188 -13.63 -22.07 6.25
CA ALA A 188 -14.44 -21.34 5.29
C ALA A 188 -13.70 -20.08 4.80
N MET A 189 -13.10 -19.33 5.72
CA MET A 189 -12.31 -18.15 5.37
C MET A 189 -11.03 -18.54 4.60
N ARG A 190 -10.38 -19.68 4.93
CA ARG A 190 -9.23 -20.18 4.16
C ARG A 190 -9.63 -20.52 2.73
N ARG A 191 -10.74 -21.20 2.55
CA ARG A 191 -11.29 -21.53 1.22
C ARG A 191 -11.57 -20.28 0.41
N PHE A 192 -12.22 -19.28 1.03
CA PHE A 192 -12.47 -17.98 0.40
C PHE A 192 -11.16 -17.26 0.01
N TRP A 193 -10.17 -17.21 0.90
CA TRP A 193 -8.90 -16.55 0.63
C TRP A 193 -8.09 -17.24 -0.47
N THR A 194 -8.11 -18.58 -0.51
CA THR A 194 -7.53 -19.36 -1.62
C THR A 194 -8.25 -19.04 -2.95
N MET A 195 -9.57 -18.96 -2.95
CA MET A 195 -10.32 -18.55 -4.14
C MET A 195 -9.96 -17.14 -4.59
N LEU A 196 -9.77 -16.19 -3.66
CA LEU A 196 -9.27 -14.85 -3.99
C LEU A 196 -7.86 -14.86 -4.59
N ALA A 197 -6.99 -15.78 -4.16
CA ALA A 197 -5.67 -15.93 -4.76
C ALA A 197 -5.77 -16.36 -6.25
N HIS A 198 -6.68 -17.25 -6.57
CA HIS A 198 -6.98 -17.59 -7.97
C HIS A 198 -7.68 -16.44 -8.73
N TYR A 199 -8.34 -15.55 -8.01
CA TYR A 199 -9.06 -14.39 -8.54
C TYR A 199 -8.20 -13.12 -8.62
N HIS A 200 -6.93 -13.20 -8.22
CA HIS A 200 -5.99 -12.10 -8.18
C HIS A 200 -5.85 -11.41 -9.55
N GLY A 201 -5.90 -10.06 -9.58
CA GLY A 201 -5.86 -9.27 -10.81
C GLY A 201 -7.17 -9.23 -11.61
N GLN A 202 -8.25 -9.85 -11.12
CA GLN A 202 -9.54 -9.86 -11.82
C GLN A 202 -10.54 -8.87 -11.24
N THR A 203 -11.49 -8.46 -12.07
CA THR A 203 -12.62 -7.62 -11.67
C THR A 203 -13.57 -8.41 -10.76
N TRP A 204 -13.92 -7.83 -9.62
CA TRP A 204 -14.75 -8.46 -8.60
C TRP A 204 -16.13 -8.87 -9.10
N ASN A 205 -16.49 -10.12 -8.86
CA ASN A 205 -17.83 -10.66 -9.08
C ASN A 205 -18.27 -11.50 -7.87
N ALA A 206 -19.04 -10.90 -6.95
CA ALA A 206 -19.49 -11.55 -5.74
C ALA A 206 -20.36 -12.79 -6.01
N SER A 207 -21.21 -12.76 -7.04
CA SER A 207 -22.13 -13.84 -7.38
C SER A 207 -21.41 -15.07 -7.94
N GLU A 208 -20.31 -14.86 -8.67
CA GLU A 208 -19.46 -15.95 -9.16
C GLU A 208 -18.77 -16.70 -8.01
N LEU A 209 -18.13 -15.93 -7.13
CA LEU A 209 -17.47 -16.48 -5.93
C LEU A 209 -18.48 -17.10 -4.95
N GLY A 210 -19.63 -16.45 -4.77
CA GLY A 210 -20.71 -16.99 -3.93
C GLY A 210 -21.19 -18.35 -4.39
N ARG A 211 -21.44 -18.51 -5.69
CA ARG A 211 -21.83 -19.84 -6.27
C ARG A 211 -20.73 -20.88 -6.08
N SER A 212 -19.46 -20.52 -6.28
CA SER A 212 -18.33 -21.46 -6.13
C SER A 212 -18.11 -21.91 -4.68
N LEU A 213 -18.54 -21.10 -3.71
CA LEU A 213 -18.33 -21.34 -2.28
C LEU A 213 -19.59 -21.78 -1.53
N ASP A 214 -20.74 -21.77 -2.20
CA ASP A 214 -22.08 -21.98 -1.61
C ASP A 214 -22.38 -20.92 -0.53
N LEU A 215 -22.09 -19.65 -0.85
CA LEU A 215 -22.28 -18.50 0.03
C LEU A 215 -23.13 -17.42 -0.64
N SER A 216 -23.82 -16.60 0.18
CA SER A 216 -24.51 -15.43 -0.34
C SER A 216 -23.53 -14.34 -0.80
N ASP A 217 -23.93 -13.51 -1.78
CA ASP A 217 -23.15 -12.35 -2.23
C ASP A 217 -22.79 -11.42 -1.07
N LYS A 218 -23.69 -11.26 -0.09
CA LYS A 218 -23.48 -10.44 1.10
C LYS A 218 -22.36 -11.03 1.98
N THR A 219 -22.36 -12.33 2.18
CA THR A 219 -21.31 -13.04 2.95
C THR A 219 -19.95 -12.91 2.28
N VAL A 220 -19.90 -13.12 0.97
CA VAL A 220 -18.67 -13.01 0.18
C VAL A 220 -18.10 -11.59 0.22
N ARG A 221 -18.96 -10.55 0.15
CA ARG A 221 -18.54 -9.15 0.31
C ARG A 221 -17.98 -8.89 1.71
N SER A 222 -18.66 -9.36 2.75
CA SER A 222 -18.19 -9.21 4.12
C SER A 222 -16.80 -9.86 4.32
N TYR A 223 -16.56 -11.02 3.74
CA TYR A 223 -15.25 -11.69 3.80
C TYR A 223 -14.16 -10.89 3.08
N LEU A 224 -14.48 -10.31 1.92
CA LEU A 224 -13.58 -9.41 1.21
C LEU A 224 -13.25 -8.16 2.04
N ASP A 225 -14.26 -7.54 2.64
CA ASP A 225 -14.10 -6.32 3.45
C ASP A 225 -13.21 -6.57 4.67
N ILE A 226 -13.30 -7.76 5.29
CA ILE A 226 -12.42 -8.18 6.39
C ILE A 226 -10.96 -8.24 5.91
N LEU A 227 -10.69 -8.93 4.79
CA LEU A 227 -9.34 -9.05 4.25
C LEU A 227 -8.79 -7.70 3.76
N ALA A 228 -9.64 -6.84 3.21
CA ALA A 228 -9.27 -5.48 2.80
C ALA A 228 -8.98 -4.59 4.02
N GLY A 229 -9.84 -4.65 5.04
CA GLY A 229 -9.67 -3.88 6.28
C GLY A 229 -8.46 -4.31 7.11
N THR A 230 -7.98 -5.54 6.93
CA THR A 230 -6.72 -6.01 7.54
C THR A 230 -5.48 -5.76 6.68
N PHE A 231 -5.60 -4.99 5.59
CA PHE A 231 -4.54 -4.66 4.63
C PHE A 231 -3.90 -5.86 3.92
N LEU A 232 -4.59 -6.98 3.83
CA LEU A 232 -4.12 -8.17 3.10
C LEU A 232 -4.59 -8.20 1.66
N VAL A 233 -5.71 -7.49 1.38
CA VAL A 233 -6.29 -7.38 0.04
C VAL A 233 -6.49 -5.92 -0.32
N ARG A 234 -6.22 -5.58 -1.56
CA ARG A 234 -6.54 -4.30 -2.18
C ARG A 234 -7.73 -4.45 -3.09
N GLN A 235 -8.70 -3.56 -2.92
CA GLN A 235 -9.76 -3.32 -3.89
C GLN A 235 -9.37 -2.08 -4.70
N LEU A 236 -8.75 -2.28 -5.86
CA LEU A 236 -8.41 -1.17 -6.76
C LEU A 236 -9.66 -0.74 -7.51
N GLN A 237 -10.09 0.50 -7.27
CA GLN A 237 -11.32 1.02 -7.85
C GLN A 237 -11.15 1.35 -9.34
N PRO A 238 -12.17 1.20 -10.16
CA PRO A 238 -12.12 1.64 -11.54
C PRO A 238 -12.23 3.16 -11.65
N TRP A 239 -11.55 3.74 -12.64
CA TRP A 239 -11.74 5.14 -13.03
C TRP A 239 -12.94 5.30 -13.94
N TYR A 240 -13.78 6.28 -13.63
CA TYR A 240 -14.93 6.66 -14.47
C TYR A 240 -14.76 8.06 -15.02
N GLU A 241 -14.85 8.23 -16.31
CA GLU A 241 -15.19 9.49 -16.92
C GLU A 241 -16.66 9.40 -17.40
N ASN A 242 -17.43 10.45 -17.15
CA ASN A 242 -18.87 10.57 -17.46
C ASN A 242 -19.18 10.61 -18.98
N LEU A 243 -18.56 9.77 -19.74
CA LEU A 243 -18.62 9.80 -21.19
C LEU A 243 -19.22 8.50 -21.71
N GLY A 244 -20.53 8.39 -21.78
CA GLY A 244 -21.30 7.49 -22.65
C GLY A 244 -20.79 6.07 -22.96
N LYS A 245 -19.54 5.76 -22.62
CA LYS A 245 -18.90 4.46 -22.84
C LYS A 245 -19.21 3.54 -21.67
N ARG A 246 -19.63 2.33 -21.97
CA ARG A 246 -19.82 1.26 -20.97
C ARG A 246 -18.46 0.91 -20.35
N GLN A 247 -18.21 1.39 -19.13
CA GLN A 247 -17.01 1.13 -18.36
C GLN A 247 -17.26 0.08 -17.27
N VAL A 248 -16.23 -0.66 -16.89
CA VAL A 248 -16.28 -1.63 -15.78
C VAL A 248 -16.52 -0.89 -14.47
N LYS A 249 -17.46 -1.36 -13.65
CA LYS A 249 -17.85 -0.68 -12.39
C LYS A 249 -17.36 -1.37 -11.13
N ALA A 250 -16.99 -2.64 -11.21
CA ALA A 250 -16.51 -3.38 -10.06
C ALA A 250 -14.99 -3.24 -9.89
N PRO A 251 -14.45 -3.25 -8.66
CA PRO A 251 -13.01 -3.14 -8.42
C PRO A 251 -12.23 -4.36 -8.91
N LYS A 252 -10.95 -4.19 -9.24
CA LYS A 252 -10.00 -5.29 -9.34
C LYS A 252 -9.49 -5.69 -7.95
N ILE A 253 -9.25 -6.97 -7.76
CA ILE A 253 -8.84 -7.53 -6.48
C ILE A 253 -7.39 -8.00 -6.54
N TYR A 254 -6.57 -7.49 -5.61
CA TYR A 254 -5.17 -7.90 -5.48
C TYR A 254 -4.88 -8.33 -4.04
N LEU A 255 -4.21 -9.46 -3.85
CA LEU A 255 -3.50 -9.73 -2.61
C LEU A 255 -2.29 -8.78 -2.57
N ARG A 256 -2.15 -8.05 -1.48
CA ARG A 256 -1.14 -6.98 -1.36
C ARG A 256 0.28 -7.48 -1.13
N ASP A 257 0.42 -8.72 -0.68
CA ASP A 257 1.71 -9.39 -0.51
C ASP A 257 1.81 -10.57 -1.47
N SER A 258 2.78 -10.52 -2.38
CA SER A 258 2.99 -11.56 -3.39
C SER A 258 3.39 -12.90 -2.77
N GLY A 259 4.11 -12.89 -1.64
CA GLY A 259 4.47 -14.10 -0.93
C GLY A 259 3.25 -14.82 -0.36
N LEU A 260 2.28 -14.09 0.22
CA LEU A 260 1.02 -14.69 0.67
C LEU A 260 0.19 -15.21 -0.51
N LEU A 261 0.19 -14.49 -1.65
CA LEU A 261 -0.43 -14.98 -2.89
C LEU A 261 0.17 -16.33 -3.29
N HIS A 262 1.49 -16.43 -3.33
CA HIS A 262 2.19 -17.65 -3.72
C HIS A 262 1.96 -18.78 -2.74
N ALA A 263 1.95 -18.52 -1.42
CA ALA A 263 1.62 -19.56 -0.43
C ALA A 263 0.19 -20.10 -0.57
N LEU A 264 -0.81 -19.24 -0.86
CA LEU A 264 -2.19 -19.66 -1.09
C LEU A 264 -2.37 -20.43 -2.40
N LEU A 265 -1.50 -20.21 -3.39
CA LEU A 265 -1.46 -20.94 -4.66
C LEU A 265 -0.52 -22.16 -4.65
N ASN A 266 0.13 -22.46 -3.49
CA ASN A 266 1.11 -23.53 -3.33
C ASN A 266 2.33 -23.38 -4.27
N LEU A 267 2.79 -22.14 -4.50
CA LEU A 267 3.97 -21.82 -5.29
C LEU A 267 5.18 -21.60 -4.36
N SER A 268 6.07 -22.59 -4.32
CA SER A 268 7.19 -22.65 -3.37
C SER A 268 8.42 -21.91 -3.85
N ASP A 269 8.63 -21.83 -5.15
CA ASP A 269 9.87 -21.38 -5.80
C ASP A 269 9.60 -20.72 -7.16
N PHE A 270 10.66 -20.22 -7.80
CA PHE A 270 10.54 -19.57 -9.10
C PHE A 270 10.17 -20.52 -10.23
N GLU A 271 10.57 -21.78 -10.17
CA GLU A 271 10.25 -22.76 -11.21
C GLU A 271 8.74 -22.99 -11.26
N THR A 272 8.13 -23.26 -10.10
CA THR A 272 6.67 -23.41 -9.97
C THR A 272 5.92 -22.13 -10.31
N LEU A 273 6.46 -20.96 -9.95
CA LEU A 273 5.86 -19.66 -10.27
C LEU A 273 5.89 -19.40 -11.78
N HIS A 274 7.03 -19.63 -12.45
CA HIS A 274 7.17 -19.37 -13.88
C HIS A 274 6.31 -20.30 -14.75
N GLY A 275 6.07 -21.53 -14.29
CA GLY A 275 5.16 -22.46 -14.94
C GLY A 275 3.68 -22.22 -14.67
N HIS A 276 3.33 -21.28 -13.78
CA HIS A 276 1.95 -21.15 -13.31
C HIS A 276 1.12 -20.20 -14.19
N PRO A 277 -0.16 -20.55 -14.51
CA PRO A 277 -1.03 -19.70 -15.35
C PRO A 277 -1.28 -18.29 -14.81
N ARG A 278 -1.07 -18.07 -13.50
CA ARG A 278 -1.22 -16.77 -12.84
C ARG A 278 0.07 -15.94 -12.76
N LEU A 279 1.12 -16.33 -13.44
CA LEU A 279 2.41 -15.62 -13.47
C LEU A 279 2.22 -14.13 -13.80
N GLY A 280 1.53 -13.82 -14.89
CA GLY A 280 1.27 -12.44 -15.31
C GLY A 280 0.49 -11.63 -14.26
N ALA A 281 -0.56 -12.20 -13.69
CA ALA A 281 -1.34 -11.53 -12.63
C ALA A 281 -0.53 -11.34 -11.35
N SER A 282 0.30 -12.32 -10.97
CA SER A 282 1.21 -12.18 -9.82
C SER A 282 2.21 -11.04 -10.04
N TRP A 283 2.79 -10.95 -11.24
CA TRP A 283 3.68 -9.84 -11.60
C TRP A 283 2.97 -8.50 -11.55
N GLU A 284 1.78 -8.40 -12.14
CA GLU A 284 0.94 -7.20 -12.15
C GLU A 284 0.68 -6.70 -10.71
N GLY A 285 0.17 -7.58 -9.84
CA GLY A 285 -0.11 -7.21 -8.46
C GLY A 285 1.15 -6.82 -7.67
N PHE A 286 2.27 -7.53 -7.86
CA PHE A 286 3.56 -7.16 -7.28
C PHE A 286 4.00 -5.77 -7.74
N ALA A 287 3.98 -5.51 -9.06
CA ALA A 287 4.39 -4.22 -9.62
C ALA A 287 3.52 -3.08 -9.10
N ILE A 288 2.20 -3.25 -9.11
CA ILE A 288 1.25 -2.25 -8.60
C ILE A 288 1.55 -1.91 -7.13
N GLU A 289 1.72 -2.90 -6.25
CA GLU A 289 2.00 -2.64 -4.83
C GLU A 289 3.34 -1.93 -4.63
N GLN A 290 4.40 -2.29 -5.37
CA GLN A 290 5.68 -1.58 -5.30
C GLN A 290 5.55 -0.12 -5.74
N ILE A 291 4.82 0.14 -6.83
CA ILE A 291 4.59 1.49 -7.35
C ILE A 291 3.80 2.32 -6.35
N LEU A 292 2.71 1.78 -5.79
CA LEU A 292 1.88 2.47 -4.81
C LEU A 292 2.62 2.78 -3.51
N GLN A 293 3.55 1.90 -3.07
CA GLN A 293 4.41 2.17 -1.92
C GLN A 293 5.38 3.33 -2.15
N ILE A 294 5.88 3.49 -3.37
CA ILE A 294 6.88 4.50 -3.74
C ILE A 294 6.21 5.84 -4.07
N LEU A 295 5.22 5.83 -4.95
CA LEU A 295 4.57 7.05 -5.46
C LEU A 295 3.58 7.64 -4.46
N LYS A 296 2.84 6.79 -3.75
CA LYS A 296 1.75 7.16 -2.81
C LYS A 296 0.81 8.21 -3.39
N PRO A 297 0.25 7.99 -4.59
CA PRO A 297 -0.68 8.94 -5.17
C PRO A 297 -1.88 9.11 -4.23
N PRO A 298 -2.51 10.30 -4.16
CA PRO A 298 -3.68 10.53 -3.31
C PRO A 298 -4.82 9.56 -3.60
N GLN A 299 -4.99 9.20 -4.87
CA GLN A 299 -5.94 8.20 -5.34
C GLN A 299 -5.32 7.40 -6.48
N ALA A 300 -5.63 6.11 -6.51
CA ALA A 300 -5.17 5.17 -7.52
C ALA A 300 -6.37 4.35 -8.02
N PHE A 301 -6.41 4.14 -9.33
CA PHE A 301 -7.48 3.45 -10.04
C PHE A 301 -6.89 2.48 -11.06
N PHE A 302 -7.71 1.57 -11.57
CA PHE A 302 -7.49 1.00 -12.89
C PHE A 302 -8.50 1.58 -13.86
N TRP A 303 -8.29 1.40 -15.15
CA TRP A 303 -9.28 1.77 -16.14
C TRP A 303 -9.50 0.62 -17.10
N ALA A 304 -10.78 0.31 -17.36
CA ALA A 304 -11.15 -0.71 -18.32
C ALA A 304 -12.46 -0.41 -19.00
N THR A 305 -12.59 -0.82 -20.26
CA THR A 305 -13.81 -0.74 -21.06
C THR A 305 -14.40 -2.14 -21.28
N HIS A 306 -15.69 -2.21 -21.53
CA HIS A 306 -16.32 -3.48 -21.92
C HIS A 306 -15.83 -4.02 -23.27
N SER A 307 -15.17 -3.20 -24.10
CA SER A 307 -14.53 -3.60 -25.36
C SER A 307 -13.12 -4.19 -25.18
N GLY A 308 -12.62 -4.31 -23.92
CA GLY A 308 -11.38 -4.97 -23.59
C GLY A 308 -10.14 -4.05 -23.58
N ALA A 309 -10.30 -2.72 -23.73
CA ALA A 309 -9.18 -1.82 -23.48
C ALA A 309 -9.00 -1.61 -21.96
N GLU A 310 -7.76 -1.60 -21.48
CA GLU A 310 -7.44 -1.58 -20.07
C GLU A 310 -6.09 -0.88 -19.79
N VAL A 311 -5.97 -0.29 -18.59
CA VAL A 311 -4.73 0.18 -17.96
C VAL A 311 -4.71 -0.32 -16.53
N ASP A 312 -3.64 -1.00 -16.14
CA ASP A 312 -3.55 -1.69 -14.85
C ASP A 312 -3.55 -0.73 -13.66
N LEU A 313 -2.88 0.43 -13.80
CA LEU A 313 -2.89 1.48 -12.78
C LEU A 313 -2.98 2.86 -13.43
N PHE A 314 -3.97 3.63 -13.01
CA PHE A 314 -4.19 5.02 -13.40
C PHE A 314 -4.20 5.92 -12.16
N PHE A 315 -3.58 7.08 -12.25
CA PHE A 315 -3.62 8.09 -11.20
C PHE A 315 -3.42 9.49 -11.75
N ILE A 316 -3.79 10.48 -10.93
CA ILE A 316 -3.59 11.90 -11.23
C ILE A 316 -2.56 12.45 -10.23
N ASP A 317 -1.54 13.11 -10.74
CA ASP A 317 -0.53 13.79 -9.94
C ASP A 317 -0.32 15.21 -10.49
N HIS A 318 -0.44 16.22 -9.63
CA HIS A 318 -0.35 17.66 -10.00
C HIS A 318 -1.19 18.03 -11.22
N GLY A 319 -2.42 17.49 -11.32
CA GLY A 319 -3.36 17.75 -12.41
C GLY A 319 -3.08 17.00 -13.71
N ARG A 320 -2.02 16.19 -13.77
CA ARG A 320 -1.65 15.38 -14.92
C ARG A 320 -2.05 13.93 -14.72
N ARG A 321 -2.38 13.27 -15.82
CA ARG A 321 -2.87 11.90 -15.85
C ARG A 321 -1.80 10.93 -16.30
N TYR A 322 -1.58 9.90 -15.54
CA TYR A 322 -0.54 8.90 -15.77
C TYR A 322 -1.12 7.49 -15.77
N GLY A 323 -0.60 6.67 -16.68
CA GLY A 323 -0.92 5.25 -16.78
C GLY A 323 0.29 4.38 -16.51
N ILE A 324 0.06 3.23 -15.91
CA ILE A 324 1.04 2.16 -15.75
C ILE A 324 0.42 0.88 -16.29
N GLU A 325 1.18 0.18 -17.09
CA GLU A 325 0.88 -1.16 -17.60
C GLU A 325 1.95 -2.13 -17.09
N CYS A 326 1.58 -3.32 -16.67
CA CYS A 326 2.51 -4.29 -16.12
C CYS A 326 2.62 -5.48 -17.08
N LYS A 327 3.82 -5.74 -17.61
CA LYS A 327 4.05 -6.83 -18.55
C LYS A 327 5.21 -7.69 -18.09
N PHE A 328 4.95 -8.98 -17.87
CA PHE A 328 5.99 -9.98 -17.68
C PHE A 328 6.46 -10.48 -19.05
N SER A 329 7.32 -9.70 -19.69
CA SER A 329 7.87 -9.96 -21.03
C SER A 329 9.22 -9.28 -21.17
N GLU A 330 10.17 -9.91 -21.84
CA GLU A 330 11.49 -9.33 -22.11
C GLU A 330 11.42 -8.13 -23.06
N THR A 331 10.49 -8.13 -24.00
CA THR A 331 10.34 -7.11 -25.04
C THR A 331 8.89 -6.65 -25.16
N PRO A 332 8.41 -5.81 -24.23
CA PRO A 332 7.05 -5.26 -24.31
C PRO A 332 6.85 -4.46 -25.60
N LYS A 333 5.64 -4.56 -26.16
CA LYS A 333 5.23 -3.83 -27.37
C LYS A 333 3.99 -2.98 -27.07
N ILE A 334 3.82 -1.91 -27.84
CA ILE A 334 2.61 -1.09 -27.78
C ILE A 334 1.41 -1.92 -28.25
N THR A 335 0.34 -1.89 -27.46
CA THR A 335 -0.91 -2.57 -27.78
C THR A 335 -1.99 -1.56 -28.22
N LYS A 336 -3.04 -2.06 -28.87
CA LYS A 336 -4.23 -1.25 -29.21
C LYS A 336 -4.88 -0.68 -27.93
N SER A 337 -4.88 -1.45 -26.84
CA SER A 337 -5.41 -1.02 -25.53
C SER A 337 -4.67 0.20 -24.99
N MET A 338 -3.34 0.21 -25.05
CA MET A 338 -2.51 1.34 -24.58
C MET A 338 -2.80 2.62 -25.39
N ASN A 339 -2.91 2.52 -26.73
CA ASN A 339 -3.24 3.68 -27.56
C ASN A 339 -4.65 4.21 -27.26
N GLN A 340 -5.62 3.31 -27.10
CA GLN A 340 -6.98 3.70 -26.72
C GLN A 340 -7.03 4.37 -25.33
N ALA A 341 -6.21 3.89 -24.38
CA ALA A 341 -6.11 4.49 -23.06
C ALA A 341 -5.47 5.88 -23.09
N LEU A 342 -4.38 6.06 -23.87
CA LEU A 342 -3.75 7.38 -24.06
C LEU A 342 -4.78 8.42 -24.53
N GLU A 343 -5.57 8.08 -25.54
CA GLU A 343 -6.60 8.97 -26.11
C GLU A 343 -7.78 9.15 -25.15
N SER A 344 -8.35 8.04 -24.62
CA SER A 344 -9.58 8.09 -23.82
C SER A 344 -9.40 8.77 -22.48
N LEU A 345 -8.24 8.63 -21.87
CA LEU A 345 -7.90 9.21 -20.56
C LEU A 345 -7.10 10.51 -20.69
N ASN A 346 -6.71 10.91 -21.91
CA ASN A 346 -5.80 12.02 -22.14
C ASN A 346 -4.54 11.92 -21.26
N LEU A 347 -3.86 10.77 -21.36
CA LEU A 347 -2.68 10.50 -20.54
C LEU A 347 -1.50 11.38 -20.96
N THR A 348 -0.84 12.00 -19.99
CA THR A 348 0.43 12.69 -20.19
C THR A 348 1.51 11.68 -20.57
N HIS A 349 1.55 10.54 -19.88
CA HIS A 349 2.50 9.46 -20.16
C HIS A 349 1.98 8.11 -19.65
N LEU A 350 2.42 7.02 -20.31
CA LEU A 350 2.17 5.64 -19.91
C LEU A 350 3.50 4.91 -19.79
N TRP A 351 3.76 4.28 -18.63
CA TRP A 351 4.92 3.42 -18.43
C TRP A 351 4.52 1.95 -18.47
N ILE A 352 5.34 1.15 -19.15
CA ILE A 352 5.24 -0.30 -19.15
C ILE A 352 6.29 -0.83 -18.17
N ILE A 353 5.85 -1.42 -17.07
CA ILE A 353 6.74 -2.01 -16.07
C ILE A 353 7.02 -3.46 -16.44
N TYR A 354 8.31 -3.81 -16.55
CA TYR A 354 8.75 -5.10 -17.04
C TYR A 354 9.96 -5.67 -16.25
N PRO A 355 10.28 -6.97 -16.36
CA PRO A 355 11.35 -7.60 -15.60
C PRO A 355 12.77 -7.33 -16.13
N GLY A 356 12.91 -6.68 -17.28
CA GLY A 356 14.23 -6.43 -17.89
C GLY A 356 15.05 -5.36 -17.18
N GLU A 357 16.18 -4.95 -17.78
CA GLU A 357 17.19 -4.13 -17.10
C GLU A 357 17.22 -2.66 -17.54
N HIS A 358 16.81 -2.34 -18.77
CA HIS A 358 17.04 -1.03 -19.36
C HIS A 358 15.74 -0.27 -19.65
N PRO A 359 15.63 1.02 -19.22
CA PRO A 359 14.53 1.87 -19.63
C PRO A 359 14.74 2.33 -21.09
N TYR A 360 13.66 2.33 -21.87
CA TYR A 360 13.67 2.85 -23.25
C TYR A 360 12.31 3.38 -23.67
N PRO A 361 12.25 4.39 -24.57
CA PRO A 361 11.01 4.88 -25.12
C PRO A 361 10.50 3.96 -26.25
N LEU A 362 9.19 3.75 -26.29
CA LEU A 362 8.49 3.14 -27.44
C LEU A 362 7.80 4.19 -28.31
N SER A 363 7.41 5.31 -27.71
CA SER A 363 6.87 6.48 -28.39
C SER A 363 7.11 7.75 -27.54
N LYS A 364 6.60 8.90 -27.98
CA LYS A 364 6.68 10.14 -27.19
C LYS A 364 5.99 10.03 -25.82
N GLN A 365 4.92 9.23 -25.73
CA GLN A 365 4.09 9.12 -24.52
C GLN A 365 4.12 7.73 -23.89
N ILE A 366 4.88 6.76 -24.45
CA ILE A 366 5.00 5.41 -23.88
C ILE A 366 6.47 5.08 -23.68
N SER A 367 6.84 4.71 -22.47
CA SER A 367 8.19 4.25 -22.12
C SER A 367 8.14 2.92 -21.37
N VAL A 368 9.13 2.08 -21.64
CA VAL A 368 9.37 0.84 -20.89
C VAL A 368 10.28 1.16 -19.71
N TRP A 369 9.92 0.66 -18.51
CA TRP A 369 10.66 0.93 -17.28
C TRP A 369 10.89 -0.35 -16.49
N PRO A 370 12.15 -0.68 -16.19
CA PRO A 370 12.49 -1.91 -15.48
C PRO A 370 12.06 -1.86 -14.01
N MET A 371 11.59 -3.00 -13.48
CA MET A 371 11.27 -3.12 -12.06
C MET A 371 12.47 -2.81 -11.16
N ASN A 372 13.66 -3.19 -11.59
CA ASN A 372 14.90 -2.89 -10.88
C ASN A 372 15.22 -1.40 -10.78
N ASN A 373 14.57 -0.54 -11.59
CA ASN A 373 14.73 0.91 -11.55
C ASN A 373 13.49 1.63 -10.99
N ILE A 374 12.53 0.90 -10.44
CA ILE A 374 11.23 1.45 -10.00
C ILE A 374 11.38 2.59 -8.99
N VAL A 375 12.41 2.56 -8.14
CA VAL A 375 12.69 3.59 -7.14
C VAL A 375 13.00 4.95 -7.77
N THR A 376 13.47 4.96 -9.03
CA THR A 376 13.80 6.19 -9.76
C THR A 376 12.61 6.74 -10.56
N LEU A 377 11.54 5.96 -10.72
CA LEU A 377 10.34 6.35 -11.46
C LEU A 377 9.76 7.72 -11.00
N PRO A 378 9.70 8.07 -9.71
CA PRO A 378 9.21 9.38 -9.27
C PRO A 378 9.97 10.58 -9.85
N LYS A 379 11.25 10.41 -10.20
CA LYS A 379 12.05 11.47 -10.83
C LYS A 379 11.57 11.77 -12.26
N GLN A 380 11.02 10.79 -12.95
CA GLN A 380 10.52 10.95 -14.33
C GLN A 380 9.27 11.83 -14.38
N PHE A 381 8.40 11.76 -13.38
CA PHE A 381 7.24 12.67 -13.27
C PHE A 381 7.70 14.12 -13.17
N ARG A 382 8.75 14.39 -12.36
CA ARG A 382 9.32 15.75 -12.20
C ARG A 382 10.02 16.23 -13.47
N TYR A 383 10.70 15.34 -14.18
CA TYR A 383 11.38 15.67 -15.43
C TYR A 383 10.37 16.06 -16.53
N LEU A 384 9.31 15.29 -16.73
CA LEU A 384 8.23 15.61 -17.66
C LEU A 384 7.57 16.95 -17.32
N TRP A 385 7.49 17.28 -16.01
CA TRP A 385 6.95 18.55 -15.54
C TRP A 385 7.86 19.75 -15.91
N SER A 386 9.18 19.58 -15.79
CA SER A 386 10.15 20.65 -16.06
C SER A 386 10.42 20.91 -17.54
N THR A 387 10.24 19.89 -18.41
CA THR A 387 10.48 20.03 -19.85
C THR A 387 9.34 20.73 -20.58
N GLU A 388 8.09 20.57 -20.14
CA GLU A 388 6.95 21.27 -20.75
C GLU A 388 6.83 22.72 -20.32
N LEU A 389 7.15 23.08 -19.06
CA LEU A 389 7.25 24.48 -18.64
C LEU A 389 8.25 25.28 -19.49
N LYS A 390 9.31 24.61 -19.98
CA LYS A 390 10.27 25.23 -20.92
C LYS A 390 9.75 25.30 -22.36
N SER A 391 8.73 24.54 -22.72
CA SER A 391 8.13 24.57 -24.08
C SER A 391 6.98 25.57 -24.18
N GLU A 392 6.25 25.83 -23.11
CA GLU A 392 5.20 26.86 -23.05
C GLU A 392 5.75 28.29 -22.99
N ASP A 393 6.99 28.47 -22.53
CA ASP A 393 7.65 29.76 -22.43
C ASP A 393 8.35 30.23 -23.74
N ARG A 394 8.12 29.54 -24.87
CA ARG A 394 8.59 29.97 -26.19
C ARG A 394 7.50 30.74 -26.95
N GLY A 395 7.01 31.82 -26.34
CA GLY A 395 6.46 32.94 -27.06
C GLY A 395 7.57 33.70 -27.84
N PRO A 396 7.26 34.58 -28.82
CA PRO A 396 8.24 35.15 -29.75
C PRO A 396 9.37 35.85 -28.99
N ARG A 397 10.60 35.47 -29.28
CA ARG A 397 11.81 36.06 -28.71
C ARG A 397 11.83 37.56 -28.95
N VAL A 398 11.67 38.35 -27.91
CA VAL A 398 12.22 39.69 -27.84
C VAL A 398 13.66 39.54 -27.37
N GLU A 399 14.60 39.82 -28.26
CA GLU A 399 16.03 39.86 -27.94
C GLU A 399 16.26 40.98 -26.90
N CYS A 400 16.52 40.61 -25.65
CA CYS A 400 17.14 41.45 -24.68
C CYS A 400 18.59 40.99 -24.46
N PHE A 401 19.51 41.76 -25.02
CA PHE A 401 20.93 41.75 -24.70
C PHE A 401 21.13 41.98 -23.21
N ILE A 402 21.81 41.07 -22.52
CA ILE A 402 22.46 41.35 -21.23
C ILE A 402 23.89 40.84 -21.27
N PRO A 403 24.89 41.64 -20.94
CA PRO A 403 26.30 41.30 -21.07
C PRO A 403 26.80 40.42 -19.93
N HIS A 404 27.81 39.62 -20.27
CA HIS A 404 28.67 38.85 -19.36
C HIS A 404 29.10 39.65 -18.12
N PHE A 405 29.02 39.05 -16.95
CA PHE A 405 30.00 39.25 -15.89
C PHE A 405 30.44 37.89 -15.32
N MET A 406 31.74 37.69 -15.46
CA MET A 406 32.51 36.56 -14.93
C MET A 406 32.81 36.76 -13.44
N SER A 407 32.86 35.60 -12.75
CA SER A 407 33.84 35.19 -11.72
C SER A 407 33.80 35.76 -10.31
N LEU A 408 34.04 34.84 -9.39
CA LEU A 408 34.63 34.91 -8.04
C LEU A 408 33.63 35.10 -6.88
N LEU A 409 33.26 34.03 -6.24
CA LEU A 409 33.76 33.47 -4.96
C LEU A 409 32.93 32.24 -4.61
#